data_df768eabea262820c37ba31d89894a18
#
_entry.id   df768eabea262820c37ba31d89894a18
#
_cell.length_a   1.000
_cell.length_b   1.000
_cell.length_c   1.000
_cell.angle_alpha   90.00
_cell.angle_beta   90.00
_cell.angle_gamma   90.00
#
_symmetry.space_group_name_H-M   'P 1'
#
loop_
_entity.id
_entity.type
_entity.pdbx_description
1 polymer ?
#
loop_
_entity_poly.entity_id
_entity_poly.type
_entity_poly.pdbx_seq_one_letter_code
_entity_poly.pdbx_strand_id
1 'polypeptide(L)'
;VTDFRGRGDEIHMLPLSFSEFSSAYGSNISDAWDDYFNYGGLPLVLSKQLPEEKEEYLLSLFKELYLTVIIERHNIRNVEEFNELIDILASSVGSLTNPLKLSKTFKSVKNKTIRDATITKYIEYLQDAFIVDKAVRFDIKGKKYIGSPAKYYFEDIVSEMKPTDVLLLENL
;
A
#
# COMPACT_ATOMS: atom_id res chain seq x y z
N VAL A 1 18.59 -2.83 -8.08
CA VAL A 1 19.71 -3.78 -8.16
C VAL A 1 19.86 -4.22 -9.60
N THR A 2 20.53 -3.41 -10.44
CA THR A 2 20.63 -3.65 -11.89
C THR A 2 21.69 -4.68 -12.28
N ASP A 3 22.60 -5.03 -11.38
CA ASP A 3 23.78 -5.84 -11.68
C ASP A 3 23.54 -7.36 -11.73
N PHE A 4 22.36 -7.82 -11.29
CA PHE A 4 22.03 -9.24 -11.21
C PHE A 4 20.95 -9.71 -12.19
N ARG A 5 20.57 -8.90 -13.18
CA ARG A 5 19.57 -9.29 -14.17
C ARG A 5 19.98 -10.59 -14.89
N GLY A 6 19.15 -11.62 -14.75
CA GLY A 6 19.34 -12.94 -15.37
C GLY A 6 20.34 -13.86 -14.65
N ARG A 7 20.75 -13.56 -13.41
CA ARG A 7 21.71 -14.37 -12.63
C ARG A 7 21.18 -14.86 -11.29
N GLY A 8 19.92 -14.79 -11.04
CA GLY A 8 19.29 -15.23 -9.79
C GLY A 8 17.81 -15.48 -9.96
N ASP A 9 17.27 -16.28 -9.08
CA ASP A 9 15.83 -16.48 -8.95
C ASP A 9 15.26 -15.40 -8.02
N GLU A 10 14.08 -14.88 -8.36
CA GLU A 10 13.36 -13.93 -7.54
C GLU A 10 12.38 -14.68 -6.65
N ILE A 11 12.50 -14.51 -5.34
CA ILE A 11 11.58 -15.10 -4.35
C ILE A 11 10.74 -13.98 -3.78
N HIS A 12 9.43 -14.03 -4.06
CA HIS A 12 8.46 -13.13 -3.46
C HIS A 12 8.06 -13.64 -2.09
N MET A 13 8.39 -12.87 -1.05
CA MET A 13 7.95 -13.15 0.31
C MET A 13 6.76 -12.25 0.64
N LEU A 14 5.64 -12.86 0.96
CA LEU A 14 4.45 -12.16 1.44
C LEU A 14 4.45 -12.14 2.97
N PRO A 15 3.68 -11.22 3.60
CA PRO A 15 3.37 -11.30 5.02
C PRO A 15 2.78 -12.67 5.39
N LEU A 16 2.80 -13.03 6.66
CA LEU A 16 2.23 -14.28 7.14
C LEU A 16 0.75 -14.36 6.78
N SER A 17 0.32 -15.49 6.26
CA SER A 17 -1.08 -15.82 6.19
C SER A 17 -1.68 -15.95 7.60
N PHE A 18 -3.00 -15.80 7.75
CA PHE A 18 -3.63 -15.97 9.07
C PHE A 18 -3.32 -17.34 9.70
N SER A 19 -3.23 -18.38 8.89
CA SER A 19 -2.87 -19.72 9.38
C SER A 19 -1.46 -19.77 9.99
N GLU A 20 -0.48 -19.14 9.36
CA GLU A 20 0.89 -19.05 9.87
C GLU A 20 0.95 -18.14 11.09
N PHE A 21 0.28 -16.98 11.03
CA PHE A 21 0.21 -16.03 12.13
C PHE A 21 -0.41 -16.68 13.39
N SER A 22 -1.58 -17.31 13.26
CA SER A 22 -2.25 -17.96 14.37
C SER A 22 -1.47 -19.12 14.97
N SER A 23 -0.73 -19.86 14.13
CA SER A 23 0.16 -20.93 14.59
C SER A 23 1.32 -20.41 15.44
N ALA A 24 1.84 -19.24 15.11
CA ALA A 24 2.92 -18.59 15.86
C ALA A 24 2.42 -17.80 17.09
N TYR A 25 1.15 -17.36 17.08
CA TYR A 25 0.55 -16.59 18.16
C TYR A 25 0.40 -17.40 19.46
N GLY A 26 0.17 -18.70 19.36
CA GLY A 26 0.28 -19.66 20.47
C GLY A 26 -0.80 -19.59 21.55
N SER A 27 -1.79 -18.71 21.43
CA SER A 27 -2.88 -18.51 22.39
C SER A 27 -4.26 -18.66 21.73
N ASN A 28 -5.26 -17.95 22.21
CA ASN A 28 -6.62 -18.00 21.67
C ASN A 28 -6.68 -17.54 20.21
N ILE A 29 -7.34 -18.32 19.35
CA ILE A 29 -7.51 -18.01 17.92
C ILE A 29 -8.31 -16.73 17.66
N SER A 30 -9.21 -16.35 18.59
CA SER A 30 -9.98 -15.11 18.49
C SER A 30 -9.07 -13.89 18.67
N ASP A 31 -8.18 -13.95 19.67
CA ASP A 31 -7.23 -12.87 19.94
C ASP A 31 -6.21 -12.76 18.79
N ALA A 32 -5.79 -13.91 18.23
CA ALA A 32 -4.94 -13.95 17.05
C ALA A 32 -5.62 -13.32 15.82
N TRP A 33 -6.95 -13.54 15.67
CA TRP A 33 -7.70 -12.95 14.58
C TRP A 33 -7.83 -11.44 14.74
N ASP A 34 -8.13 -10.97 15.96
CA ASP A 34 -8.26 -9.53 16.23
C ASP A 34 -6.92 -8.81 15.98
N ASP A 35 -5.81 -9.39 16.43
CA ASP A 35 -4.48 -8.85 16.15
C ASP A 35 -4.13 -8.88 14.66
N TYR A 36 -4.39 -9.99 13.97
CA TYR A 36 -4.14 -10.13 12.55
C TYR A 36 -4.98 -9.17 11.72
N PHE A 37 -6.25 -8.99 12.09
CA PHE A 37 -7.16 -8.08 11.43
C PHE A 37 -6.74 -6.62 11.61
N ASN A 38 -6.25 -6.26 12.81
CA ASN A 38 -5.90 -4.88 13.14
C ASN A 38 -4.47 -4.51 12.72
N TYR A 39 -3.51 -5.43 12.75
CA TYR A 39 -2.08 -5.12 12.57
C TYR A 39 -1.42 -5.88 11.42
N GLY A 40 -2.16 -6.74 10.73
CA GLY A 40 -1.67 -7.51 9.61
C GLY A 40 -0.75 -8.68 9.96
N GLY A 41 -0.14 -9.28 8.93
CA GLY A 41 0.67 -10.50 9.03
C GLY A 41 2.18 -10.29 9.10
N LEU A 42 2.66 -9.09 9.38
CA LEU A 42 4.11 -8.88 9.52
C LEU A 42 4.66 -9.61 10.75
N PRO A 43 5.73 -10.43 10.60
CA PRO A 43 6.22 -11.28 11.70
C PRO A 43 6.61 -10.51 12.97
N LEU A 44 7.14 -9.30 12.85
CA LEU A 44 7.54 -8.50 14.00
C LEU A 44 6.37 -7.98 14.84
N VAL A 45 5.17 -7.93 14.29
CA VAL A 45 3.95 -7.62 15.06
C VAL A 45 3.73 -8.63 16.16
N LEU A 46 4.02 -9.93 15.90
CA LEU A 46 3.91 -10.99 16.91
C LEU A 46 4.84 -10.81 18.12
N SER A 47 5.94 -10.08 17.95
CA SER A 47 6.90 -9.81 19.04
C SER A 47 6.49 -8.64 19.93
N LYS A 48 5.50 -7.85 19.51
CA LYS A 48 5.00 -6.68 20.24
C LYS A 48 3.79 -7.09 21.09
N GLN A 49 3.77 -6.65 22.34
CA GLN A 49 2.67 -7.01 23.25
C GLN A 49 1.62 -5.92 23.38
N LEU A 50 2.03 -4.65 23.28
CA LEU A 50 1.12 -3.52 23.42
C LEU A 50 0.61 -3.04 22.06
N PRO A 51 -0.67 -2.66 21.95
CA PRO A 51 -1.23 -2.06 20.74
C PRO A 51 -0.40 -0.88 20.20
N GLU A 52 0.00 0.01 21.07
CA GLU A 52 0.77 1.21 20.76
C GLU A 52 2.13 0.85 20.14
N GLU A 53 2.78 -0.21 20.62
CA GLU A 53 4.06 -0.69 20.06
C GLU A 53 3.90 -1.26 18.66
N LYS A 54 2.75 -1.91 18.38
CA LYS A 54 2.43 -2.44 17.04
C LYS A 54 2.18 -1.29 16.06
N GLU A 55 1.38 -0.32 16.47
CA GLU A 55 1.07 0.87 15.67
C GLU A 55 2.34 1.68 15.37
N GLU A 56 3.16 1.98 16.37
CA GLU A 56 4.42 2.72 16.19
C GLU A 56 5.36 1.98 15.24
N TYR A 57 5.48 0.66 15.39
CA TYR A 57 6.29 -0.16 14.49
C TYR A 57 5.80 -0.08 13.04
N LEU A 58 4.49 -0.24 12.81
CA LEU A 58 3.91 -0.20 11.46
C LEU A 58 4.05 1.18 10.83
N LEU A 59 3.81 2.24 11.60
CA LEU A 59 3.99 3.62 11.15
C LEU A 59 5.44 3.91 10.77
N SER A 60 6.39 3.54 11.63
CA SER A 60 7.81 3.72 11.37
C SER A 60 8.25 2.96 10.13
N LEU A 61 7.84 1.68 10.01
CA LEU A 61 8.14 0.86 8.85
C LEU A 61 7.62 1.47 7.55
N PHE A 62 6.38 1.96 7.56
CA PHE A 62 5.78 2.58 6.39
C PHE A 62 6.48 3.87 5.99
N LYS A 63 6.76 4.76 6.97
CA LYS A 63 7.43 6.03 6.72
C LYS A 63 8.87 5.85 6.26
N GLU A 64 9.66 5.15 7.04
CA GLU A 64 11.11 5.14 6.89
C GLU A 64 11.57 4.19 5.78
N LEU A 65 10.96 3.00 5.68
CA LEU A 65 11.40 2.01 4.70
C LEU A 65 10.67 2.13 3.37
N TYR A 66 9.34 2.27 3.38
CA TYR A 66 8.61 2.27 2.12
C TYR A 66 8.61 3.64 1.45
N LEU A 67 8.10 4.68 2.13
CA LEU A 67 7.94 5.99 1.49
C LEU A 67 9.29 6.61 1.15
N THR A 68 10.24 6.62 2.09
CA THR A 68 11.57 7.20 1.87
C THR A 68 12.30 6.49 0.73
N VAL A 69 12.32 5.15 0.75
CA VAL A 69 12.99 4.36 -0.31
C VAL A 69 12.36 4.57 -1.68
N ILE A 70 11.02 4.64 -1.77
CA ILE A 70 10.33 4.90 -3.04
C ILE A 70 10.64 6.30 -3.55
N ILE A 71 10.53 7.31 -2.67
CA ILE A 71 10.78 8.71 -3.01
C ILE A 71 12.21 8.89 -3.53
N GLU A 72 13.19 8.34 -2.84
CA GLU A 72 14.59 8.42 -3.23
C GLU A 72 14.89 7.65 -4.52
N ARG A 73 14.43 6.39 -4.64
CA ARG A 73 14.65 5.53 -5.80
C ARG A 73 14.12 6.14 -7.09
N HIS A 74 12.95 6.76 -7.02
CA HIS A 74 12.27 7.31 -8.20
C HIS A 74 12.42 8.82 -8.36
N ASN A 75 13.21 9.48 -7.47
CA ASN A 75 13.40 10.93 -7.45
C ASN A 75 12.08 11.70 -7.49
N ILE A 76 11.13 11.30 -6.64
CA ILE A 76 9.82 11.94 -6.57
C ILE A 76 10.00 13.36 -6.04
N ARG A 77 9.76 14.36 -6.89
CA ARG A 77 9.95 15.77 -6.54
C ARG A 77 8.79 16.34 -5.74
N ASN A 78 7.58 15.89 -6.03
CA ASN A 78 6.38 16.36 -5.34
C ASN A 78 5.88 15.28 -4.38
N VAL A 79 6.53 15.24 -3.21
CA VAL A 79 6.24 14.27 -2.15
C VAL A 79 4.82 14.45 -1.61
N GLU A 80 4.35 15.69 -1.50
CA GLU A 80 2.99 15.99 -1.04
C GLU A 80 1.93 15.37 -1.96
N GLU A 81 2.05 15.55 -3.27
CA GLU A 81 1.13 14.92 -4.23
C GLU A 81 1.17 13.38 -4.18
N PHE A 82 2.35 12.82 -3.92
CA PHE A 82 2.53 11.38 -3.77
C PHE A 82 1.81 10.84 -2.53
N ASN A 83 1.97 11.50 -1.39
CA ASN A 83 1.29 11.16 -0.13
C ASN A 83 -0.24 11.31 -0.26
N GLU A 84 -0.70 12.42 -0.83
CA GLU A 84 -2.12 12.64 -1.09
C GLU A 84 -2.74 11.55 -2.01
N LEU A 85 -1.96 11.02 -2.96
CA LEU A 85 -2.41 9.90 -3.79
C LEU A 85 -2.60 8.63 -2.94
N ILE A 86 -1.70 8.36 -2.02
CA ILE A 86 -1.80 7.22 -1.11
C ILE A 86 -3.08 7.34 -0.27
N ASP A 87 -3.38 8.53 0.29
CA ASP A 87 -4.59 8.79 1.05
C ASP A 87 -5.87 8.55 0.23
N ILE A 88 -5.88 9.05 -1.01
CA ILE A 88 -7.02 8.85 -1.91
C ILE A 88 -7.20 7.37 -2.26
N LEU A 89 -6.11 6.65 -2.48
CA LEU A 89 -6.16 5.21 -2.74
C LEU A 89 -6.67 4.45 -1.51
N ALA A 90 -6.17 4.78 -0.31
CA ALA A 90 -6.59 4.18 0.95
C ALA A 90 -8.08 4.40 1.22
N SER A 91 -8.58 5.64 1.02
CA SER A 91 -10.01 5.97 1.16
C SER A 91 -10.91 5.30 0.12
N SER A 92 -10.35 4.78 -0.98
CA SER A 92 -11.08 4.18 -2.09
C SER A 92 -10.77 2.70 -2.32
N VAL A 93 -10.21 2.01 -1.31
CA VAL A 93 -9.88 0.57 -1.38
C VAL A 93 -11.07 -0.24 -1.89
N GLY A 94 -10.81 -1.15 -2.83
CA GLY A 94 -11.83 -2.00 -3.44
C GLY A 94 -12.83 -1.29 -4.36
N SER A 95 -12.77 0.04 -4.49
CA SER A 95 -13.60 0.79 -5.42
C SER A 95 -13.01 0.81 -6.83
N LEU A 96 -13.87 0.80 -7.85
CA LEU A 96 -13.41 0.92 -9.23
C LEU A 96 -12.91 2.34 -9.53
N THR A 97 -11.62 2.46 -9.83
CA THR A 97 -10.98 3.72 -10.20
C THR A 97 -9.98 3.55 -11.34
N ASN A 98 -9.50 4.66 -11.86
CA ASN A 98 -8.43 4.72 -12.83
C ASN A 98 -7.66 6.05 -12.68
N PRO A 99 -6.46 6.21 -13.28
CA PRO A 99 -5.67 7.44 -13.14
C PRO A 99 -6.42 8.72 -13.55
N LEU A 100 -7.27 8.65 -14.57
CA LEU A 100 -8.07 9.80 -15.00
C LEU A 100 -9.12 10.20 -13.95
N LYS A 101 -9.79 9.23 -13.32
CA LYS A 101 -10.75 9.47 -12.24
C LYS A 101 -10.05 10.05 -11.02
N LEU A 102 -8.88 9.51 -10.66
CA LEU A 102 -8.05 10.02 -9.58
C LEU A 102 -7.60 11.46 -9.84
N SER A 103 -7.13 11.79 -11.06
CA SER A 103 -6.79 13.17 -11.45
C SER A 103 -7.96 14.14 -11.25
N LYS A 104 -9.19 13.72 -11.58
CA LYS A 104 -10.40 14.51 -11.34
C LYS A 104 -10.70 14.67 -9.85
N THR A 105 -10.48 13.63 -9.05
CA THR A 105 -10.63 13.66 -7.59
C THR A 105 -9.64 14.65 -6.97
N PHE A 106 -8.38 14.64 -7.37
CA PHE A 106 -7.39 15.63 -6.95
C PHE A 106 -7.86 17.06 -7.22
N LYS A 107 -8.37 17.31 -8.42
CA LYS A 107 -8.89 18.64 -8.78
C LYS A 107 -10.09 19.06 -7.94
N SER A 108 -11.01 18.14 -7.65
CA SER A 108 -12.26 18.46 -6.92
C SER A 108 -12.06 18.57 -5.41
N VAL A 109 -11.19 17.72 -4.83
CA VAL A 109 -11.02 17.62 -3.36
C VAL A 109 -9.89 18.52 -2.86
N LYS A 110 -8.77 18.55 -3.58
CA LYS A 110 -7.55 19.25 -3.17
C LYS A 110 -7.27 20.53 -3.95
N ASN A 111 -8.11 20.84 -4.94
CA ASN A 111 -7.92 21.98 -5.87
C ASN A 111 -6.54 21.97 -6.57
N LYS A 112 -5.93 20.79 -6.72
CA LYS A 112 -4.64 20.55 -7.37
C LYS A 112 -4.85 19.83 -8.68
N THR A 113 -4.01 20.10 -9.68
CA THR A 113 -4.08 19.44 -10.98
C THR A 113 -2.86 18.55 -11.16
N ILE A 114 -3.06 17.24 -11.04
CA ILE A 114 -2.05 16.22 -11.31
C ILE A 114 -2.40 15.52 -12.63
N ARG A 115 -1.39 15.32 -13.48
CA ARG A 115 -1.59 14.60 -14.76
C ARG A 115 -1.84 13.11 -14.48
N ASP A 116 -2.76 12.53 -15.23
CA ASP A 116 -3.06 11.10 -15.15
C ASP A 116 -1.82 10.21 -15.40
N ALA A 117 -0.90 10.64 -16.27
CA ALA A 117 0.38 9.98 -16.50
C ALA A 117 1.28 9.99 -15.25
N THR A 118 1.26 11.05 -14.44
CA THR A 118 2.00 11.12 -13.18
C THR A 118 1.40 10.17 -12.14
N ILE A 119 0.07 10.17 -12.02
CA ILE A 119 -0.67 9.25 -11.14
C ILE A 119 -0.37 7.79 -11.53
N THR A 120 -0.37 7.47 -12.83
CA THR A 120 -0.02 6.13 -13.31
C THR A 120 1.35 5.71 -12.82
N LYS A 121 2.37 6.57 -12.98
CA LYS A 121 3.73 6.29 -12.51
C LYS A 121 3.80 6.10 -10.98
N TYR A 122 3.11 6.94 -10.22
CA TYR A 122 3.10 6.81 -8.76
C TYR A 122 2.47 5.48 -8.32
N ILE A 123 1.38 5.06 -8.98
CA ILE A 123 0.77 3.75 -8.72
C ILE A 123 1.73 2.62 -9.09
N GLU A 124 2.43 2.71 -10.23
CA GLU A 124 3.44 1.72 -10.62
C GLU A 124 4.56 1.63 -9.58
N TYR A 125 5.03 2.74 -9.03
CA TYR A 125 6.04 2.74 -7.96
C TYR A 125 5.57 2.06 -6.67
N LEU A 126 4.30 2.28 -6.30
CA LEU A 126 3.68 1.59 -5.15
C LEU A 126 3.52 0.08 -5.40
N GLN A 127 3.20 -0.31 -6.64
CA GLN A 127 3.12 -1.72 -7.03
C GLN A 127 4.50 -2.40 -7.05
N ASP A 128 5.51 -1.73 -7.58
CA ASP A 128 6.89 -2.23 -7.61
C ASP A 128 7.48 -2.40 -6.20
N ALA A 129 6.95 -1.66 -5.22
CA ALA A 129 7.30 -1.77 -3.81
C ALA A 129 6.39 -2.72 -3.02
N PHE A 130 5.46 -3.41 -3.66
CA PHE A 130 4.48 -4.31 -3.03
C PHE A 130 3.61 -3.64 -1.94
N ILE A 131 3.37 -2.33 -2.06
CA ILE A 131 2.46 -1.61 -1.15
C ILE A 131 1.02 -1.69 -1.64
N VAL A 132 0.84 -1.63 -2.97
CA VAL A 132 -0.49 -1.65 -3.59
C VAL A 132 -0.55 -2.73 -4.64
N ASP A 133 -1.56 -3.56 -4.58
CA ASP A 133 -1.91 -4.49 -5.65
C ASP A 133 -3.07 -3.99 -6.50
N LYS A 134 -3.04 -4.32 -7.78
CA LYS A 134 -4.02 -3.89 -8.78
C LYS A 134 -4.83 -5.06 -9.30
N ALA A 135 -6.09 -5.14 -8.89
CA ALA A 135 -7.04 -6.11 -9.42
C ALA A 135 -7.77 -5.55 -10.65
N VAL A 136 -7.53 -6.16 -11.78
CA VAL A 136 -8.22 -5.84 -13.05
C VAL A 136 -9.38 -6.78 -13.27
N ARG A 137 -10.45 -6.27 -13.91
CA ARG A 137 -11.57 -7.13 -14.30
C ARG A 137 -11.12 -8.14 -15.34
N PHE A 138 -11.34 -9.42 -15.09
CA PHE A 138 -11.15 -10.45 -16.09
C PHE A 138 -12.22 -10.33 -17.21
N ASP A 139 -11.79 -10.17 -18.46
CA ASP A 139 -12.68 -10.14 -19.62
C ASP A 139 -12.26 -11.24 -20.62
N ILE A 140 -13.10 -12.25 -20.75
CA ILE A 140 -12.88 -13.41 -21.64
C ILE A 140 -12.74 -12.97 -23.11
N LYS A 141 -13.32 -11.83 -23.49
CA LYS A 141 -13.31 -11.32 -24.87
C LYS A 141 -12.07 -10.44 -25.21
N GLY A 142 -11.16 -10.24 -24.27
CA GLY A 142 -9.80 -9.76 -24.53
C GLY A 142 -9.60 -8.31 -25.02
N LYS A 143 -10.65 -7.52 -25.20
CA LYS A 143 -10.54 -6.19 -25.85
C LYS A 143 -10.69 -4.98 -24.94
N LYS A 144 -11.00 -5.18 -23.63
CA LYS A 144 -11.35 -4.08 -22.73
C LYS A 144 -10.34 -3.82 -21.59
N TYR A 145 -9.11 -4.32 -21.68
CA TYR A 145 -8.13 -4.14 -20.60
C TYR A 145 -7.45 -2.76 -20.59
N ILE A 146 -7.29 -2.14 -21.77
CA ILE A 146 -6.59 -0.87 -21.87
C ILE A 146 -7.50 0.25 -21.38
N GLY A 147 -7.09 0.94 -20.29
CA GLY A 147 -7.83 2.06 -19.71
C GLY A 147 -9.06 1.68 -18.89
N SER A 148 -9.32 0.37 -18.69
CA SER A 148 -10.43 -0.09 -17.84
C SER A 148 -10.19 0.31 -16.38
N PRO A 149 -11.25 0.66 -15.62
CA PRO A 149 -11.15 0.83 -14.19
C PRO A 149 -10.67 -0.45 -13.52
N ALA A 150 -9.78 -0.29 -12.53
CA ALA A 150 -9.26 -1.34 -11.69
C ALA A 150 -9.66 -1.08 -10.23
N LYS A 151 -9.50 -2.09 -9.39
CA LYS A 151 -9.54 -1.93 -7.95
C LYS A 151 -8.11 -1.96 -7.44
N TYR A 152 -7.84 -1.19 -6.40
CA TYR A 152 -6.55 -1.16 -5.72
C TYR A 152 -6.74 -1.63 -4.30
N TYR A 153 -5.81 -2.45 -3.84
CA TYR A 153 -5.77 -2.99 -2.49
C TYR A 153 -4.38 -2.73 -1.93
N PHE A 154 -4.30 -2.43 -0.65
CA PHE A 154 -3.01 -2.35 0.04
C PHE A 154 -2.64 -3.74 0.56
N GLU A 155 -1.38 -4.11 0.41
CA GLU A 155 -0.85 -5.31 1.02
C GLU A 155 -0.51 -5.01 2.49
N ASP A 156 -1.30 -5.56 3.38
CA ASP A 156 -1.14 -5.78 4.83
C ASP A 156 -0.79 -4.57 5.74
N ILE A 157 0.01 -3.60 5.30
CA ILE A 157 0.56 -2.57 6.20
C ILE A 157 -0.37 -1.37 6.39
N VAL A 158 -1.33 -1.16 5.49
CA VAL A 158 -2.07 0.11 5.39
C VAL A 158 -3.57 -0.04 5.64
N SER A 159 -4.07 -1.26 5.87
CA SER A 159 -5.51 -1.48 6.04
C SER A 159 -6.10 -0.74 7.26
N GLU A 160 -5.28 -0.43 8.25
CA GLU A 160 -5.68 0.25 9.49
C GLU A 160 -5.09 1.66 9.67
N MET A 161 -4.18 2.11 8.79
CA MET A 161 -3.79 3.52 8.80
C MET A 161 -5.03 4.34 8.41
N LYS A 162 -5.73 4.87 9.42
CA LYS A 162 -6.80 5.84 9.18
C LYS A 162 -6.25 6.97 8.32
N PRO A 163 -7.02 7.51 7.37
CA PRO A 163 -6.58 8.67 6.57
C PRO A 163 -6.04 9.83 7.43
N THR A 164 -6.50 9.92 8.69
CA THR A 164 -6.00 10.87 9.70
C THR A 164 -4.58 10.60 10.18
N ASP A 165 -4.11 9.36 10.15
CA ASP A 165 -2.78 9.01 10.67
C ASP A 165 -1.71 9.23 9.59
N VAL A 166 -2.10 9.11 8.33
CA VAL A 166 -1.27 9.53 7.19
C VAL A 166 -1.15 11.06 7.15
N LEU A 167 -2.21 11.81 7.53
CA LEU A 167 -2.19 13.28 7.66
C LEU A 167 -1.30 13.80 8.82
N LEU A 168 -1.02 12.99 9.84
CA LEU A 168 -0.05 13.35 10.90
C LEU A 168 1.40 13.35 10.39
N LEU A 169 1.63 12.84 9.16
CA LEU A 169 2.93 12.88 8.50
C LEU A 169 3.34 14.27 8.01
N GLU A 170 2.40 15.22 7.94
CA GLU A 170 2.67 16.59 7.44
C GLU A 170 3.23 17.54 8.51
N ASN A 171 3.30 17.14 9.79
CA ASN A 171 3.69 18.02 10.90
C ASN A 171 5.00 17.62 11.60
N LEU A 172 5.87 16.84 10.96
CA LEU A 172 7.23 16.54 11.39
C LEU A 172 8.21 16.86 10.27
#